data_f6237417a18686984dec6338d2ddd28a
#
_entry.id   f6237417a18686984dec6338d2ddd28a
#
_cell.length_a   1.000
_cell.length_b   1.000
_cell.length_c   1.000
_cell.angle_alpha   90.00
_cell.angle_beta   90.00
_cell.angle_gamma   90.00
#
_symmetry.space_group_name_H-M   'P 1'
#
loop_
_entity.id
_entity.type
_entity.pdbx_description
1 polymer ?
#
loop_
_entity_poly.entity_id
_entity_poly.type
_entity_poly.pdbx_seq_one_letter_code
_entity_poly.pdbx_strand_id
1 'polypeptide(L)'
;MERSGADAIIAEGTESGGHIGDNTTMCLVPQVVDAVSVPVIAAGGIADGRGVAASFMLGAEGVQVGTRFLASEEVQINPVYKELVIKAKDTDNIVTGRFTGHPCRNIKTKFSKKLQTFERDGGTPEQFEEITLGSLRKAVQDGNIEEGSFLCGAIAGMITDIKPCADIIKEMFDQAEKLLKLN
;
A
#
# COMPACT_ATOMS: atom_id res chain seq x y z
N MET A 1 2.24 -11.04 19.08
CA MET A 1 1.42 -11.74 18.06
C MET A 1 1.66 -13.24 18.10
N GLU A 2 2.86 -13.77 17.82
CA GLU A 2 3.14 -15.22 17.91
C GLU A 2 2.74 -15.83 19.26
N ARG A 3 3.15 -15.21 20.39
CA ARG A 3 2.76 -15.66 21.75
C ARG A 3 1.24 -15.63 22.02
N SER A 4 0.47 -14.96 21.17
CA SER A 4 -1.00 -14.93 21.20
C SER A 4 -1.64 -15.94 20.24
N GLY A 5 -0.83 -16.81 19.62
CA GLY A 5 -1.29 -17.90 18.77
C GLY A 5 -1.47 -17.55 17.30
N ALA A 6 -0.74 -16.56 16.77
CA ALA A 6 -0.73 -16.29 15.34
C ALA A 6 0.06 -17.36 14.60
N ASP A 7 -0.49 -17.92 13.50
CA ASP A 7 0.13 -18.94 12.66
C ASP A 7 1.12 -18.35 11.63
N ALA A 8 1.02 -17.07 11.34
CA ALA A 8 1.93 -16.30 10.49
C ALA A 8 1.90 -14.82 10.88
N ILE A 9 2.91 -14.07 10.53
CA ILE A 9 3.02 -12.62 10.79
C ILE A 9 3.13 -11.86 9.47
N ILE A 10 2.29 -10.85 9.28
CA ILE A 10 2.44 -9.93 8.16
C ILE A 10 3.26 -8.73 8.66
N ALA A 11 4.42 -8.52 8.05
CA ALA A 11 5.30 -7.39 8.30
C ALA A 11 5.05 -6.32 7.22
N GLU A 12 4.26 -5.29 7.57
CA GLU A 12 3.85 -4.24 6.64
C GLU A 12 4.69 -2.98 6.82
N GLY A 13 5.50 -2.66 5.82
CA GLY A 13 6.32 -1.46 5.80
C GLY A 13 5.56 -0.18 5.45
N THR A 14 6.18 0.95 5.75
CA THR A 14 5.63 2.30 5.53
C THR A 14 5.31 2.61 4.07
N GLU A 15 5.82 1.82 3.11
CA GLU A 15 5.54 1.99 1.67
C GLU A 15 4.12 1.55 1.28
N SER A 16 3.37 0.95 2.18
CA SER A 16 1.98 0.52 1.94
C SER A 16 1.02 1.69 1.72
N GLY A 17 -0.17 1.38 1.24
CA GLY A 17 -1.28 2.32 1.10
C GLY A 17 -2.26 2.21 2.26
N GLY A 18 -3.02 3.27 2.53
CA GLY A 18 -3.87 3.33 3.71
C GLY A 18 -3.07 3.63 4.97
N HIS A 19 -3.47 3.05 6.09
CA HIS A 19 -2.74 3.24 7.35
C HIS A 19 -1.35 2.63 7.26
N ILE A 20 -0.36 3.37 7.72
CA ILE A 20 1.05 2.98 7.62
C ILE A 20 1.76 3.10 8.97
N GLY A 21 2.76 2.22 9.17
CA GLY A 21 3.74 2.36 10.25
C GLY A 21 4.92 3.25 9.85
N ASP A 22 5.94 3.32 10.70
CA ASP A 22 7.11 4.18 10.49
C ASP A 22 8.28 3.46 9.79
N ASN A 23 8.42 2.13 9.99
CA ASN A 23 9.53 1.38 9.45
C ASN A 23 9.32 1.04 7.97
N THR A 24 10.38 1.15 7.17
CA THR A 24 10.38 0.70 5.78
C THR A 24 10.41 -0.84 5.70
N THR A 25 9.87 -1.39 4.61
CA THR A 25 9.83 -2.84 4.36
C THR A 25 11.22 -3.46 4.43
N MET A 26 12.23 -2.79 3.86
CA MET A 26 13.62 -3.24 3.86
C MET A 26 14.20 -3.44 5.28
N CYS A 27 13.82 -2.59 6.24
CA CYS A 27 14.30 -2.69 7.63
C CYS A 27 13.37 -3.53 8.50
N LEU A 28 12.06 -3.52 8.24
CA LEU A 28 11.07 -4.19 9.08
C LEU A 28 11.10 -5.70 8.92
N VAL A 29 11.09 -6.17 7.66
CA VAL A 29 10.97 -7.61 7.37
C VAL A 29 12.05 -8.46 8.06
N PRO A 30 13.36 -8.16 7.91
CA PRO A 30 14.38 -8.98 8.56
C PRO A 30 14.31 -8.93 10.09
N GLN A 31 13.95 -7.78 10.68
CA GLN A 31 13.78 -7.68 12.12
C GLN A 31 12.62 -8.54 12.64
N VAL A 32 11.52 -8.64 11.87
CA VAL A 32 10.40 -9.51 12.23
C VAL A 32 10.78 -10.97 12.03
N VAL A 33 11.47 -11.32 10.94
CA VAL A 33 11.98 -12.69 10.69
C VAL A 33 12.87 -13.16 11.83
N ASP A 34 13.79 -12.33 12.30
CA ASP A 34 14.70 -12.67 13.39
C ASP A 34 13.99 -12.80 14.76
N ALA A 35 12.79 -12.20 14.90
CA ALA A 35 12.08 -12.11 16.17
C ALA A 35 11.02 -13.20 16.39
N VAL A 36 10.62 -13.95 15.36
CA VAL A 36 9.54 -14.95 15.42
C VAL A 36 9.96 -16.28 14.82
N SER A 37 9.23 -17.35 15.17
CA SER A 37 9.45 -18.71 14.66
C SER A 37 8.40 -19.14 13.63
N VAL A 38 7.35 -18.31 13.43
CA VAL A 38 6.28 -18.56 12.46
C VAL A 38 6.58 -17.85 11.14
N PRO A 39 6.00 -18.30 10.01
CA PRO A 39 6.19 -17.68 8.71
C PRO A 39 5.96 -16.17 8.73
N VAL A 40 6.82 -15.42 8.06
CA VAL A 40 6.68 -13.97 7.87
C VAL A 40 6.28 -13.66 6.43
N ILE A 41 5.26 -12.84 6.27
CA ILE A 41 4.74 -12.36 5.00
C ILE A 41 5.10 -10.87 4.87
N ALA A 42 5.90 -10.52 3.86
CA ALA A 42 6.26 -9.13 3.61
C ALA A 42 5.12 -8.37 2.93
N ALA A 43 4.84 -7.15 3.38
CA ALA A 43 3.85 -6.27 2.81
C ALA A 43 4.37 -4.83 2.71
N GLY A 44 3.85 -4.07 1.73
CA GLY A 44 4.29 -2.70 1.46
C GLY A 44 5.48 -2.63 0.49
N GLY A 45 5.42 -1.75 -0.49
CA GLY A 45 6.50 -1.52 -1.44
C GLY A 45 6.68 -2.58 -2.53
N ILE A 46 5.79 -3.57 -2.64
CA ILE A 46 5.90 -4.69 -3.57
C ILE A 46 4.99 -4.46 -4.77
N ALA A 47 5.58 -4.22 -5.95
CA ALA A 47 4.85 -3.93 -7.19
C ALA A 47 4.95 -5.07 -8.23
N ASP A 48 6.08 -5.75 -8.28
CA ASP A 48 6.43 -6.75 -9.28
C ASP A 48 7.38 -7.81 -8.70
N GLY A 49 7.90 -8.69 -9.55
CA GLY A 49 8.78 -9.78 -9.11
C GLY A 49 10.11 -9.34 -8.51
N ARG A 50 10.57 -8.11 -8.73
CA ARG A 50 11.74 -7.56 -8.04
C ARG A 50 11.47 -7.41 -6.55
N GLY A 51 10.28 -6.88 -6.20
CA GLY A 51 9.83 -6.76 -4.83
C GLY A 51 9.60 -8.12 -4.17
N VAL A 52 9.04 -9.10 -4.90
CA VAL A 52 8.87 -10.48 -4.43
C VAL A 52 10.22 -11.13 -4.13
N ALA A 53 11.16 -11.08 -5.07
CA ALA A 53 12.51 -11.63 -4.87
C ALA A 53 13.24 -10.99 -3.69
N ALA A 54 13.17 -9.66 -3.58
CA ALA A 54 13.75 -8.93 -2.46
C ALA A 54 13.14 -9.36 -1.12
N SER A 55 11.83 -9.57 -1.05
CA SER A 55 11.14 -10.03 0.16
C SER A 55 11.64 -11.40 0.61
N PHE A 56 11.83 -12.34 -0.32
CA PHE A 56 12.39 -13.66 -0.01
C PHE A 56 13.85 -13.58 0.46
N MET A 57 14.66 -12.70 -0.17
CA MET A 57 16.04 -12.46 0.28
C MET A 57 16.11 -11.83 1.67
N LEU A 58 15.09 -11.11 2.11
CA LEU A 58 14.95 -10.57 3.46
C LEU A 58 14.44 -11.61 4.47
N GLY A 59 14.15 -12.84 4.04
CA GLY A 59 13.72 -13.96 4.88
C GLY A 59 12.20 -14.14 4.97
N ALA A 60 11.40 -13.37 4.23
CA ALA A 60 9.96 -13.61 4.16
C ALA A 60 9.64 -14.90 3.39
N GLU A 61 8.56 -15.59 3.77
CA GLU A 61 8.08 -16.81 3.10
C GLU A 61 6.90 -16.55 2.15
N GLY A 62 6.43 -15.31 2.13
CA GLY A 62 5.34 -14.87 1.24
C GLY A 62 5.27 -13.35 1.14
N VAL A 63 4.37 -12.89 0.29
CA VAL A 63 4.12 -11.46 0.08
C VAL A 63 2.62 -11.15 0.14
N GLN A 64 2.27 -9.99 0.71
CA GLN A 64 0.93 -9.41 0.63
C GLN A 64 1.01 -8.15 -0.23
N VAL A 65 0.20 -8.10 -1.28
CA VAL A 65 0.22 -7.02 -2.26
C VAL A 65 -1.16 -6.40 -2.37
N GLY A 66 -1.27 -5.09 -2.12
CA GLY A 66 -2.54 -4.35 -2.22
C GLY A 66 -2.63 -3.51 -3.49
N THR A 67 -1.80 -2.48 -3.57
CA THR A 67 -1.91 -1.41 -4.58
C THR A 67 -1.85 -1.92 -6.03
N ARG A 68 -1.02 -2.94 -6.34
CA ARG A 68 -0.99 -3.54 -7.68
C ARG A 68 -2.35 -4.10 -8.09
N PHE A 69 -3.08 -4.71 -7.15
CA PHE A 69 -4.41 -5.28 -7.43
C PHE A 69 -5.54 -4.24 -7.50
N LEU A 70 -5.32 -2.99 -7.12
CA LEU A 70 -6.25 -1.90 -7.46
C LEU A 70 -6.38 -1.70 -8.98
N ALA A 71 -5.35 -2.10 -9.74
CA ALA A 71 -5.34 -2.11 -11.20
C ALA A 71 -5.54 -3.53 -11.77
N SER A 72 -6.34 -4.37 -11.11
CA SER A 72 -6.78 -5.64 -11.67
C SER A 72 -8.14 -5.49 -12.38
N GLU A 73 -8.43 -6.41 -13.29
CA GLU A 73 -9.73 -6.44 -13.98
C GLU A 73 -10.87 -6.75 -13.00
N GLU A 74 -10.63 -7.69 -12.07
CA GLU A 74 -11.64 -8.24 -11.17
C GLU A 74 -12.02 -7.32 -10.01
N VAL A 75 -11.16 -6.38 -9.63
CA VAL A 75 -11.45 -5.49 -8.50
C VAL A 75 -12.66 -4.58 -8.81
N GLN A 76 -13.65 -4.63 -7.93
CA GLN A 76 -14.90 -3.88 -8.08
C GLN A 76 -14.80 -2.51 -7.38
N ILE A 77 -14.04 -1.62 -7.97
CA ILE A 77 -13.92 -0.22 -7.54
C ILE A 77 -14.29 0.71 -8.70
N ASN A 78 -14.59 1.96 -8.39
CA ASN A 78 -14.92 2.96 -9.41
C ASN A 78 -13.76 3.08 -10.44
N PRO A 79 -14.04 3.12 -11.75
CA PRO A 79 -13.01 3.26 -12.79
C PRO A 79 -12.06 4.43 -12.59
N VAL A 80 -12.54 5.56 -12.03
CA VAL A 80 -11.72 6.72 -11.70
C VAL A 80 -10.56 6.34 -10.76
N TYR A 81 -10.79 5.43 -9.80
CA TYR A 81 -9.74 4.97 -8.91
C TYR A 81 -8.63 4.22 -9.67
N LYS A 82 -9.02 3.27 -10.54
CA LYS A 82 -8.06 2.53 -11.39
C LYS A 82 -7.25 3.49 -12.26
N GLU A 83 -7.92 4.47 -12.88
CA GLU A 83 -7.25 5.48 -13.72
C GLU A 83 -6.24 6.32 -12.94
N LEU A 84 -6.58 6.73 -11.72
CA LEU A 84 -5.66 7.49 -10.87
C LEU A 84 -4.43 6.66 -10.53
N VAL A 85 -4.58 5.36 -10.24
CA VAL A 85 -3.45 4.46 -9.96
C VAL A 85 -2.54 4.34 -11.16
N ILE A 86 -3.09 4.09 -12.38
CA ILE A 86 -2.29 3.89 -13.61
C ILE A 86 -1.59 5.19 -14.05
N LYS A 87 -2.21 6.34 -13.81
CA LYS A 87 -1.65 7.64 -14.18
C LYS A 87 -0.68 8.19 -13.13
N ALA A 88 -0.58 7.54 -11.95
CA ALA A 88 0.26 8.01 -10.86
C ALA A 88 1.75 7.97 -11.24
N LYS A 89 2.47 9.00 -10.83
CA LYS A 89 3.92 9.06 -10.89
C LYS A 89 4.51 8.72 -9.52
N ASP A 90 5.81 8.56 -9.46
CA ASP A 90 6.57 8.31 -8.23
C ASP A 90 6.34 9.39 -7.14
N THR A 91 6.02 10.61 -7.54
CA THR A 91 5.76 11.76 -6.67
C THR A 91 4.28 11.99 -6.36
N ASP A 92 3.38 11.15 -6.88
CA ASP A 92 1.93 11.34 -6.76
C ASP A 92 1.30 10.60 -5.59
N ASN A 93 2.07 10.34 -4.54
CA ASN A 93 1.52 9.90 -3.27
C ASN A 93 1.79 10.92 -2.16
N ILE A 94 0.96 10.90 -1.13
CA ILE A 94 0.98 11.83 -0.01
C ILE A 94 0.54 11.10 1.26
N VAL A 95 1.16 11.42 2.38
CA VAL A 95 0.74 10.92 3.70
C VAL A 95 0.04 12.04 4.45
N THR A 96 -1.13 11.77 4.98
CA THR A 96 -1.95 12.66 5.81
C THR A 96 -2.27 12.00 7.15
N GLY A 97 -2.69 12.75 8.15
CA GLY A 97 -3.11 12.21 9.44
C GLY A 97 -1.97 11.86 10.40
N ARG A 98 -0.72 12.31 10.17
CA ARG A 98 0.39 12.01 11.08
C ARG A 98 0.16 12.55 12.49
N PHE A 99 -0.41 13.73 12.61
CA PHE A 99 -0.68 14.41 13.88
C PHE A 99 -1.78 13.72 14.70
N THR A 100 -2.62 12.88 14.06
CA THR A 100 -3.65 12.08 14.75
C THR A 100 -3.10 10.78 15.35
N GLY A 101 -1.86 10.39 15.01
CA GLY A 101 -1.30 9.09 15.32
C GLY A 101 -1.70 7.98 14.33
N HIS A 102 -2.48 8.30 13.31
CA HIS A 102 -2.99 7.37 12.30
C HIS A 102 -2.61 7.83 10.87
N PRO A 103 -1.31 7.86 10.53
CA PRO A 103 -0.86 8.28 9.22
C PRO A 103 -1.43 7.39 8.12
N CYS A 104 -1.89 8.01 7.03
CA CYS A 104 -2.54 7.31 5.94
C CYS A 104 -1.99 7.76 4.60
N ARG A 105 -1.52 6.81 3.75
CA ARG A 105 -0.97 7.10 2.43
C ARG A 105 -2.06 7.05 1.36
N ASN A 106 -2.10 8.09 0.54
CA ASN A 106 -3.09 8.31 -0.51
C ASN A 106 -2.41 8.70 -1.84
N ILE A 107 -3.15 8.58 -2.95
CA ILE A 107 -2.85 9.31 -4.19
C ILE A 107 -3.06 10.81 -3.95
N LYS A 108 -2.20 11.63 -4.54
CA LYS A 108 -2.27 13.08 -4.46
C LYS A 108 -3.46 13.61 -5.27
N THR A 109 -4.51 14.02 -4.58
CA THR A 109 -5.73 14.63 -5.12
C THR A 109 -5.93 16.02 -4.53
N LYS A 110 -6.96 16.73 -4.96
CA LYS A 110 -7.36 18.01 -4.31
C LYS A 110 -7.73 17.76 -2.85
N PHE A 111 -8.44 16.65 -2.57
CA PHE A 111 -8.86 16.33 -1.22
C PHE A 111 -7.65 16.02 -0.31
N SER A 112 -6.72 15.18 -0.73
CA SER A 112 -5.55 14.87 0.09
C SER A 112 -4.65 16.10 0.33
N LYS A 113 -4.56 17.01 -0.64
CA LYS A 113 -3.88 18.31 -0.44
C LYS A 113 -4.61 19.21 0.56
N LYS A 114 -5.96 19.24 0.53
CA LYS A 114 -6.78 19.94 1.51
C LYS A 114 -6.53 19.39 2.92
N LEU A 115 -6.48 18.07 3.08
CA LEU A 115 -6.15 17.45 4.37
C LEU A 115 -4.75 17.84 4.86
N GLN A 116 -3.75 17.84 3.98
CA GLN A 116 -2.39 18.26 4.36
C GLN A 116 -2.33 19.75 4.75
N THR A 117 -3.10 20.60 4.05
CA THR A 117 -3.21 22.02 4.42
C THR A 117 -3.88 22.16 5.78
N PHE A 118 -4.94 21.42 6.05
CA PHE A 118 -5.64 21.41 7.33
C PHE A 118 -4.70 20.98 8.48
N GLU A 119 -3.88 19.94 8.29
CA GLU A 119 -2.85 19.53 9.25
C GLU A 119 -1.86 20.68 9.55
N ARG A 120 -1.30 21.26 8.49
CA ARG A 120 -0.31 22.34 8.60
C ARG A 120 -0.86 23.57 9.32
N ASP A 121 -2.13 23.88 9.09
CA ASP A 121 -2.78 25.08 9.64
C ASP A 121 -3.32 24.86 11.08
N GLY A 122 -3.01 23.71 11.70
CA GLY A 122 -3.27 23.44 13.12
C GLY A 122 -4.68 22.90 13.41
N GLY A 123 -5.30 22.22 12.46
CA GLY A 123 -6.57 21.52 12.69
C GLY A 123 -6.47 20.46 13.79
N THR A 124 -7.59 20.16 14.47
CA THR A 124 -7.61 19.13 15.53
C THR A 124 -7.84 17.73 14.97
N PRO A 125 -7.43 16.66 15.70
CA PRO A 125 -7.72 15.28 15.31
C PRO A 125 -9.21 14.99 15.10
N GLU A 126 -10.07 15.50 15.97
CA GLU A 126 -11.53 15.32 15.90
C GLU A 126 -12.11 15.93 14.63
N GLN A 127 -11.69 17.15 14.29
CA GLN A 127 -12.11 17.82 13.05
C GLN A 127 -11.59 17.08 11.81
N PHE A 128 -10.37 16.52 11.89
CA PHE A 128 -9.80 15.72 10.80
C PHE A 128 -10.61 14.45 10.56
N GLU A 129 -11.02 13.77 11.65
CA GLU A 129 -11.86 12.59 11.58
C GLU A 129 -13.23 12.91 10.95
N GLU A 130 -13.88 14.02 11.34
CA GLU A 130 -15.13 14.47 10.72
C GLU A 130 -14.99 14.70 9.21
N ILE A 131 -13.90 15.33 8.76
CA ILE A 131 -13.64 15.59 7.34
C ILE A 131 -13.39 14.30 6.57
N THR A 132 -12.73 13.33 7.18
CA THR A 132 -12.32 12.07 6.53
C THR A 132 -13.34 10.96 6.62
N LEU A 133 -14.35 11.11 7.49
CA LEU A 133 -15.40 10.11 7.68
C LEU A 133 -16.12 9.78 6.36
N GLY A 134 -16.07 8.49 5.99
CA GLY A 134 -16.69 8.00 4.75
C GLY A 134 -15.94 8.35 3.46
N SER A 135 -14.81 9.06 3.52
CA SER A 135 -14.05 9.49 2.33
C SER A 135 -13.53 8.30 1.50
N LEU A 136 -13.16 7.18 2.12
CA LEU A 136 -12.76 5.97 1.39
C LEU A 136 -13.93 5.42 0.55
N ARG A 137 -15.14 5.39 1.11
CA ARG A 137 -16.33 4.96 0.37
C ARG A 137 -16.61 5.86 -0.84
N LYS A 138 -16.48 7.19 -0.67
CA LYS A 138 -16.62 8.16 -1.76
C LYS A 138 -15.61 7.91 -2.88
N ALA A 139 -14.38 7.53 -2.55
CA ALA A 139 -13.36 7.17 -3.54
C ALA A 139 -13.70 5.85 -4.25
N VAL A 140 -14.00 4.81 -3.47
CA VAL A 140 -14.19 3.43 -3.99
C VAL A 140 -15.47 3.29 -4.80
N GLN A 141 -16.59 3.84 -4.31
CA GLN A 141 -17.91 3.68 -4.92
C GLN A 141 -18.23 4.78 -5.91
N ASP A 142 -17.99 6.04 -5.53
CA ASP A 142 -18.44 7.20 -6.28
C ASP A 142 -17.35 7.78 -7.22
N GLY A 143 -16.07 7.40 -7.02
CA GLY A 143 -14.95 7.99 -7.74
C GLY A 143 -14.77 9.49 -7.47
N ASN A 144 -15.25 9.97 -6.33
CA ASN A 144 -15.30 11.40 -5.99
C ASN A 144 -13.89 11.91 -5.64
N ILE A 145 -13.24 12.59 -6.58
CA ILE A 145 -11.88 13.14 -6.42
C ILE A 145 -11.80 14.38 -5.50
N GLU A 146 -12.93 15.04 -5.24
CA GLU A 146 -12.98 16.25 -4.43
C GLU A 146 -13.11 15.94 -2.92
N GLU A 147 -13.64 14.75 -2.57
CA GLU A 147 -13.92 14.37 -1.18
C GLU A 147 -13.50 12.92 -0.85
N GLY A 148 -12.97 12.18 -1.81
CA GLY A 148 -12.56 10.79 -1.66
C GLY A 148 -11.11 10.62 -1.28
N SER A 149 -10.84 9.67 -0.36
CA SER A 149 -9.49 9.20 -0.02
C SER A 149 -9.12 8.02 -0.90
N PHE A 150 -8.24 8.24 -1.87
CA PHE A 150 -7.75 7.22 -2.79
C PHE A 150 -6.48 6.59 -2.21
N LEU A 151 -6.66 5.57 -1.37
CA LEU A 151 -5.56 4.90 -0.67
C LEU A 151 -4.68 4.14 -1.65
N CYS A 152 -3.38 4.36 -1.63
CA CYS A 152 -2.41 3.59 -2.42
C CYS A 152 -1.03 3.65 -1.82
N GLY A 153 -0.24 2.60 -2.06
CA GLY A 153 1.16 2.53 -1.65
C GLY A 153 2.09 3.36 -2.53
N ALA A 154 3.32 3.50 -2.09
CA ALA A 154 4.37 4.23 -2.80
C ALA A 154 4.68 3.67 -4.19
N ILE A 155 4.29 2.42 -4.46
CA ILE A 155 4.50 1.72 -5.72
C ILE A 155 3.53 2.14 -6.84
N ALA A 156 2.58 3.04 -6.59
CA ALA A 156 1.57 3.42 -7.60
C ALA A 156 2.21 3.86 -8.92
N GLY A 157 3.32 4.63 -8.87
CA GLY A 157 4.07 5.05 -10.06
C GLY A 157 4.74 3.92 -10.87
N MET A 158 4.71 2.67 -10.37
CA MET A 158 5.22 1.49 -11.08
C MET A 158 4.12 0.71 -11.80
N ILE A 159 2.84 1.08 -11.61
CA ILE A 159 1.68 0.38 -12.17
C ILE A 159 1.23 1.12 -13.42
N THR A 160 1.34 0.46 -14.58
CA THR A 160 1.09 1.10 -15.88
C THR A 160 -0.02 0.42 -16.69
N ASP A 161 -0.58 -0.68 -16.20
CA ASP A 161 -1.58 -1.48 -16.90
C ASP A 161 -2.64 -2.08 -15.97
N ILE A 162 -3.77 -2.46 -16.55
CA ILE A 162 -4.81 -3.27 -15.92
C ILE A 162 -4.73 -4.67 -16.52
N LYS A 163 -4.70 -5.69 -15.66
CA LYS A 163 -4.59 -7.10 -16.03
C LYS A 163 -5.47 -7.98 -15.14
N PRO A 164 -5.80 -9.20 -15.58
CA PRO A 164 -6.37 -10.22 -14.70
C PRO A 164 -5.46 -10.52 -13.50
N CYS A 165 -6.05 -10.76 -12.33
CA CYS A 165 -5.29 -11.13 -11.12
C CYS A 165 -4.35 -12.31 -11.35
N ALA A 166 -4.80 -13.33 -12.11
CA ALA A 166 -3.99 -14.50 -12.41
C ALA A 166 -2.70 -14.14 -13.17
N ASP A 167 -2.79 -13.22 -14.13
CA ASP A 167 -1.64 -12.78 -14.92
C ASP A 167 -0.68 -11.95 -14.06
N ILE A 168 -1.22 -11.07 -13.21
CA ILE A 168 -0.41 -10.29 -12.26
C ILE A 168 0.41 -11.23 -11.37
N ILE A 169 -0.24 -12.21 -10.76
CA ILE A 169 0.42 -13.19 -9.87
C ILE A 169 1.49 -13.96 -10.65
N LYS A 170 1.13 -14.49 -11.83
CA LYS A 170 2.05 -15.26 -12.65
C LYS A 170 3.29 -14.45 -13.04
N GLU A 171 3.10 -13.23 -13.55
CA GLU A 171 4.19 -12.35 -13.96
C GLU A 171 5.13 -12.01 -12.77
N MET A 172 4.56 -11.71 -11.59
CA MET A 172 5.34 -11.41 -10.40
C MET A 172 6.22 -12.59 -9.99
N PHE A 173 5.68 -13.81 -9.96
CA PHE A 173 6.44 -14.98 -9.55
C PHE A 173 7.41 -15.46 -10.64
N ASP A 174 7.02 -15.45 -11.93
CA ASP A 174 7.94 -15.76 -13.03
C ASP A 174 9.16 -14.83 -13.05
N GLN A 175 8.96 -13.53 -12.77
CA GLN A 175 10.05 -12.56 -12.68
C GLN A 175 10.92 -12.79 -11.45
N ALA A 176 10.31 -13.04 -10.30
CA ALA A 176 11.04 -13.32 -9.06
C ALA A 176 11.90 -14.59 -9.20
N GLU A 177 11.34 -15.66 -9.76
CA GLU A 177 12.06 -16.92 -9.99
C GLU A 177 13.31 -16.73 -10.88
N LYS A 178 13.18 -15.92 -11.95
CA LYS A 178 14.32 -15.60 -12.81
C LYS A 178 15.41 -14.85 -12.04
N LEU A 179 15.03 -13.91 -11.18
CA LEU A 179 15.98 -13.12 -10.39
C LEU A 179 16.69 -13.97 -9.33
N LEU A 180 15.97 -14.89 -8.68
CA LEU A 180 16.52 -15.77 -7.65
C LEU A 180 17.41 -16.87 -8.22
N LYS A 181 17.19 -17.29 -9.49
CA LYS A 181 18.05 -18.28 -10.17
C LYS A 181 19.38 -17.73 -10.69
N LEU A 182 19.54 -16.42 -10.75
CA LEU A 182 20.78 -15.77 -11.17
C LEU A 182 21.86 -15.73 -10.07
N ASN A 183 21.56 -16.29 -8.91
CA ASN A 183 22.47 -16.48 -7.78
C ASN A 183 22.78 -17.95 -7.58
#